data_f9c17d0e8f872b988857574630609a0f
#
_entry.id   f9c17d0e8f872b988857574630609a0f
#
_cell.length_a   1.000
_cell.length_b   1.000
_cell.length_c   1.000
_cell.angle_alpha   90.00
_cell.angle_beta   90.00
_cell.angle_gamma   90.00
#
_symmetry.space_group_name_H-M   'P 1'
#
loop_
_entity.id
_entity.type
_entity.pdbx_description
1 polymer ?
#
loop_
_entity_poly.entity_id
_entity_poly.type
_entity_poly.pdbx_seq_one_letter_code
_entity_poly.pdbx_strand_id
1 'polypeptide(L)'
;MSEESLEVVRRWWASFNEHGMPALDLCDEQIEIRNPPDFPVRGSYHGHEGVRQWRTDVFEVVDDANVEVEKLIDAGDGKTVVMFLRLQGMAIYTRIQFDEPWAAVWRIEGGKLLHAQGYTSRRKALEAAGLHE
;
A
#
# COMPACT_ATOMS: atom_id res chain seq x y z
N MET A 1 -19.11 -5.77 1.71
CA MET A 1 -19.18 -4.67 2.64
C MET A 1 -17.81 -4.37 3.21
N SER A 2 -17.76 -3.67 4.36
CA SER A 2 -16.48 -3.25 4.93
C SER A 2 -15.55 -4.42 5.24
N GLU A 3 -16.06 -5.53 5.77
CA GLU A 3 -15.23 -6.71 6.06
C GLU A 3 -14.54 -7.24 4.81
N GLU A 4 -15.25 -7.23 3.71
CA GLU A 4 -14.75 -7.71 2.43
C GLU A 4 -13.61 -6.81 1.93
N SER A 5 -13.80 -5.49 2.05
CA SER A 5 -12.78 -4.53 1.64
C SER A 5 -11.52 -4.64 2.50
N LEU A 6 -11.69 -4.81 3.82
CA LEU A 6 -10.54 -4.99 4.72
C LEU A 6 -9.78 -6.28 4.38
N GLU A 7 -10.50 -7.34 4.07
CA GLU A 7 -9.90 -8.63 3.75
C GLU A 7 -9.09 -8.57 2.44
N VAL A 8 -9.56 -7.82 1.45
CA VAL A 8 -8.84 -7.65 0.18
C VAL A 8 -7.47 -7.02 0.44
N VAL A 9 -7.43 -5.97 1.27
CA VAL A 9 -6.18 -5.29 1.61
C VAL A 9 -5.24 -6.24 2.36
N ARG A 10 -5.76 -7.00 3.33
CA ARG A 10 -4.96 -7.97 4.08
C ARG A 10 -4.32 -9.01 3.17
N ARG A 11 -5.10 -9.56 2.24
CA ARG A 11 -4.62 -10.61 1.34
C ARG A 11 -3.55 -10.09 0.37
N TRP A 12 -3.71 -8.85 -0.08
CA TRP A 12 -2.74 -8.24 -0.98
C TRP A 12 -1.35 -8.15 -0.32
N TRP A 13 -1.33 -7.68 0.94
CA TRP A 13 -0.06 -7.54 1.67
C TRP A 13 0.49 -8.88 2.14
N ALA A 14 -0.37 -9.84 2.48
CA ALA A 14 0.08 -11.18 2.82
C ALA A 14 0.84 -11.80 1.63
N SER A 15 0.31 -11.64 0.42
CA SER A 15 0.97 -12.13 -0.79
C SER A 15 2.32 -11.44 -0.99
N PHE A 16 2.37 -10.13 -0.82
CA PHE A 16 3.62 -9.36 -0.94
C PHE A 16 4.67 -9.87 0.04
N ASN A 17 4.27 -10.04 1.31
CA ASN A 17 5.21 -10.46 2.35
C ASN A 17 5.67 -11.90 2.18
N GLU A 18 4.79 -12.79 1.74
CA GLU A 18 5.12 -14.22 1.59
C GLU A 18 5.87 -14.53 0.31
N HIS A 19 5.50 -13.88 -0.79
CA HIS A 19 6.00 -14.25 -2.12
C HIS A 19 6.79 -13.14 -2.80
N GLY A 20 6.88 -11.97 -2.18
CA GLY A 20 7.53 -10.81 -2.78
C GLY A 20 6.77 -10.23 -3.95
N MET A 21 5.51 -10.60 -4.13
CA MET A 21 4.68 -10.14 -5.24
C MET A 21 3.25 -9.91 -4.76
N PRO A 22 2.68 -8.73 -5.02
CA PRO A 22 1.28 -8.48 -4.69
C PRO A 22 0.34 -9.43 -5.43
N ALA A 23 -0.84 -9.64 -4.84
CA ALA A 23 -1.86 -10.51 -5.42
C ALA A 23 -2.55 -9.77 -6.58
N LEU A 24 -2.10 -10.01 -7.80
CA LEU A 24 -2.63 -9.33 -8.98
C LEU A 24 -4.10 -9.64 -9.24
N ASP A 25 -4.56 -10.82 -8.84
CA ASP A 25 -5.97 -11.20 -8.99
C ASP A 25 -6.90 -10.35 -8.12
N LEU A 26 -6.38 -9.66 -7.11
CA LEU A 26 -7.14 -8.74 -6.28
C LEU A 26 -7.12 -7.31 -6.82
N CYS A 27 -6.38 -7.06 -7.90
CA CYS A 27 -6.24 -5.74 -8.48
C CYS A 27 -7.17 -5.58 -9.67
N ASP A 28 -7.90 -4.45 -9.72
CA ASP A 28 -8.63 -4.05 -10.91
C ASP A 28 -7.63 -3.83 -12.05
N GLU A 29 -8.07 -4.03 -13.28
CA GLU A 29 -7.22 -3.80 -14.47
C GLU A 29 -6.79 -2.34 -14.57
N GLN A 30 -7.56 -1.42 -13.99
CA GLN A 30 -7.28 0.01 -14.00
C GLN A 30 -6.63 0.50 -12.71
N ILE A 31 -6.08 -0.40 -11.90
CA ILE A 31 -5.48 -0.02 -10.60
C ILE A 31 -4.41 1.05 -10.79
N GLU A 32 -4.38 1.99 -9.85
CA GLU A 32 -3.34 3.01 -9.78
C GLU A 32 -2.73 2.99 -8.38
N ILE A 33 -1.40 2.92 -8.33
CA ILE A 33 -0.65 2.98 -7.06
C ILE A 33 0.23 4.22 -7.09
N ARG A 34 0.21 5.00 -6.00
CA ARG A 34 1.09 6.15 -5.83
C ARG A 34 1.85 6.03 -4.51
N ASN A 35 3.15 6.14 -4.59
CA ASN A 35 4.00 6.18 -3.41
C ASN A 35 3.99 7.58 -2.80
N PRO A 36 4.36 7.70 -1.50
CA PRO A 36 4.51 9.02 -0.90
C PRO A 36 5.52 9.86 -1.67
N PRO A 37 5.30 11.17 -1.80
CA PRO A 37 6.21 12.04 -2.59
C PRO A 37 7.65 12.06 -2.09
N ASP A 38 7.86 11.83 -0.80
CA ASP A 38 9.19 11.85 -0.19
C ASP A 38 9.87 10.48 -0.15
N PHE A 39 9.26 9.46 -0.72
CA PHE A 39 9.90 8.16 -0.88
C PHE A 39 10.80 8.19 -2.12
N PRO A 40 11.97 7.49 -2.10
CA PRO A 40 12.85 7.47 -3.27
C PRO A 40 12.21 6.98 -4.56
N VAL A 41 11.28 6.04 -4.47
CA VAL A 41 10.52 5.56 -5.62
C VAL A 41 9.27 6.43 -5.75
N ARG A 42 9.26 7.30 -6.75
CA ARG A 42 8.19 8.28 -6.94
C ARG A 42 7.32 7.96 -8.13
N GLY A 43 6.20 8.65 -8.20
CA GLY A 43 5.31 8.59 -9.34
C GLY A 43 4.13 7.69 -9.12
N SER A 44 3.43 7.41 -10.19
CA SER A 44 2.24 6.55 -10.15
C SER A 44 2.43 5.39 -11.12
N TYR A 45 1.80 4.29 -10.77
CA TYR A 45 1.87 3.03 -11.52
C TYR A 45 0.45 2.63 -11.88
N HIS A 46 0.22 2.23 -13.13
CA HIS A 46 -1.11 1.93 -13.64
C HIS A 46 -1.22 0.50 -14.14
N GLY A 47 -2.32 -0.15 -13.79
CA GLY A 47 -2.64 -1.49 -14.26
C GLY A 47 -1.76 -2.57 -13.66
N HIS A 48 -1.96 -3.81 -14.08
CA HIS A 48 -1.19 -4.94 -13.55
C HIS A 48 0.29 -4.82 -13.87
N GLU A 49 0.62 -4.33 -15.08
CA GLU A 49 2.02 -4.08 -15.43
C GLU A 49 2.65 -3.03 -14.51
N GLY A 50 1.87 -2.00 -14.18
CA GLY A 50 2.32 -0.98 -13.24
C GLY A 50 2.60 -1.55 -11.86
N VAL A 51 1.77 -2.48 -11.38
CA VAL A 51 1.99 -3.14 -10.10
C VAL A 51 3.30 -3.93 -10.11
N ARG A 52 3.56 -4.64 -11.19
CA ARG A 52 4.83 -5.39 -11.35
C ARG A 52 6.02 -4.44 -11.35
N GLN A 53 5.90 -3.32 -12.06
CA GLN A 53 6.96 -2.32 -12.10
C GLN A 53 7.17 -1.68 -10.73
N TRP A 54 6.10 -1.39 -10.00
CA TRP A 54 6.17 -0.86 -8.64
C TRP A 54 6.98 -1.81 -7.75
N ARG A 55 6.68 -3.09 -7.82
CA ARG A 55 7.40 -4.10 -7.03
C ARG A 55 8.89 -4.09 -7.38
N THR A 56 9.20 -4.07 -8.69
CA THR A 56 10.59 -4.06 -9.16
C THR A 56 11.33 -2.82 -8.65
N ASP A 57 10.70 -1.66 -8.76
CA ASP A 57 11.31 -0.39 -8.36
C ASP A 57 11.55 -0.32 -6.85
N VAL A 58 10.61 -0.84 -6.06
CA VAL A 58 10.77 -0.88 -4.60
C VAL A 58 11.95 -1.77 -4.22
N PHE A 59 12.08 -2.95 -4.83
CA PHE A 59 13.17 -3.87 -4.50
C PHE A 59 14.53 -3.42 -5.05
N GLU A 60 14.55 -2.43 -5.93
CA GLU A 60 15.82 -1.82 -6.36
C GLU A 60 16.41 -0.91 -5.30
N VAL A 61 15.60 -0.39 -4.38
CA VAL A 61 16.08 0.53 -3.35
C VAL A 61 15.96 -0.04 -1.94
N VAL A 62 15.15 -1.08 -1.75
CA VAL A 62 14.93 -1.69 -0.43
C VAL A 62 15.17 -3.19 -0.52
N ASP A 63 16.10 -3.68 0.30
CA ASP A 63 16.36 -5.10 0.44
C ASP A 63 15.49 -5.67 1.56
N ASP A 64 14.98 -6.88 1.38
CA ASP A 64 14.12 -7.56 2.36
C ASP A 64 12.90 -6.71 2.75
N ALA A 65 12.28 -6.05 1.76
CA ALA A 65 11.11 -5.23 2.01
C ALA A 65 9.96 -6.05 2.59
N ASN A 66 9.42 -5.58 3.71
CA ASN A 66 8.32 -6.22 4.41
C ASN A 66 7.37 -5.14 4.91
N VAL A 67 6.08 -5.44 4.90
CA VAL A 67 5.07 -4.50 5.37
C VAL A 67 4.27 -5.15 6.49
N GLU A 68 4.34 -4.55 7.67
CA GLU A 68 3.52 -4.96 8.80
C GLU A 68 2.26 -4.12 8.80
N VAL A 69 1.10 -4.76 8.61
CA VAL A 69 -0.19 -4.06 8.66
C VAL A 69 -0.59 -3.95 10.12
N GLU A 70 -0.57 -2.73 10.65
CA GLU A 70 -0.89 -2.51 12.07
C GLU A 70 -2.36 -2.28 12.31
N LYS A 71 -3.04 -1.59 11.41
CA LYS A 71 -4.45 -1.26 11.59
C LYS A 71 -5.11 -1.00 10.25
N LEU A 72 -6.34 -1.48 10.12
CA LEU A 72 -7.19 -1.17 8.96
C LEU A 72 -8.43 -0.44 9.48
N ILE A 73 -8.74 0.69 8.87
CA ILE A 73 -9.86 1.53 9.27
C ILE A 73 -10.81 1.68 8.07
N ASP A 74 -12.06 1.27 8.28
CA ASP A 74 -13.09 1.47 7.28
C ASP A 74 -13.57 2.93 7.35
N ALA A 75 -13.55 3.62 6.23
CA ALA A 75 -13.95 5.02 6.19
C ALA A 75 -15.47 5.23 6.22
N GLY A 76 -16.23 4.14 6.18
CA GLY A 76 -17.69 4.22 6.31
C GLY A 76 -18.45 4.29 5.01
N ASP A 77 -17.77 4.34 3.87
CA ASP A 77 -18.42 4.41 2.54
C ASP A 77 -18.47 3.06 1.83
N GLY A 78 -17.92 2.01 2.46
CA GLY A 78 -17.86 0.68 1.88
C GLY A 78 -16.79 0.50 0.80
N LYS A 79 -16.03 1.55 0.51
CA LYS A 79 -15.06 1.55 -0.60
C LYS A 79 -13.66 1.99 -0.18
N THR A 80 -13.55 2.81 0.86
CA THR A 80 -12.28 3.40 1.26
C THR A 80 -11.78 2.78 2.55
N VAL A 81 -10.52 2.33 2.55
CA VAL A 81 -9.86 1.75 3.71
C VAL A 81 -8.58 2.53 3.96
N VAL A 82 -8.38 2.97 5.22
CA VAL A 82 -7.12 3.56 5.63
C VAL A 82 -6.30 2.46 6.31
N MET A 83 -5.07 2.31 5.89
CA MET A 83 -4.15 1.31 6.45
C MET A 83 -3.01 2.01 7.15
N PHE A 84 -2.79 1.66 8.42
CA PHE A 84 -1.57 2.03 9.12
C PHE A 84 -0.61 0.86 9.01
N LEU A 85 0.61 1.13 8.57
CA LEU A 85 1.59 0.09 8.33
C LEU A 85 2.97 0.52 8.84
N ARG A 86 3.85 -0.46 8.96
CA ARG A 86 5.27 -0.20 9.13
C ARG A 86 5.98 -0.80 7.92
N LEU A 87 6.76 0.04 7.24
CA LEU A 87 7.60 -0.43 6.15
C LEU A 87 8.97 -0.77 6.74
N GLN A 88 9.39 -2.00 6.56
CA GLN A 88 10.62 -2.54 7.14
C GLN A 88 11.53 -3.03 6.03
N GLY A 89 12.82 -2.91 6.24
CA GLY A 89 13.79 -3.37 5.27
C GLY A 89 15.15 -2.74 5.47
N MET A 90 16.00 -2.87 4.45
CA MET A 90 17.32 -2.27 4.43
C MET A 90 17.47 -1.43 3.17
N ALA A 91 17.86 -0.17 3.33
CA ALA A 91 18.15 0.68 2.18
C ALA A 91 19.41 0.15 1.50
N ILE A 92 19.30 -0.19 0.21
CA ILE A 92 20.38 -0.88 -0.50
C ILE A 92 21.66 -0.03 -0.56
N TYR A 93 21.52 1.27 -0.83
CA TYR A 93 22.68 2.12 -1.04
C TYR A 93 23.42 2.50 0.24
N THR A 94 22.70 2.69 1.34
CA THR A 94 23.31 3.09 2.61
C THR A 94 23.53 1.91 3.54
N ARG A 95 22.89 0.77 3.28
CA ARG A 95 22.91 -0.42 4.13
C ARG A 95 22.35 -0.17 5.53
N ILE A 96 21.48 0.83 5.66
CA ILE A 96 20.83 1.16 6.92
C ILE A 96 19.49 0.43 6.98
N GLN A 97 19.27 -0.29 8.07
CA GLN A 97 17.97 -0.91 8.33
C GLN A 97 16.99 0.16 8.80
N PHE A 98 15.74 0.03 8.38
CA PHE A 98 14.70 0.97 8.78
C PHE A 98 13.41 0.25 9.10
N ASP A 99 12.57 0.93 9.87
CA ASP A 99 11.26 0.46 10.30
C ASP A 99 10.43 1.71 10.51
N GLU A 100 9.71 2.13 9.46
CA GLU A 100 9.04 3.42 9.42
C GLU A 100 7.52 3.29 9.46
N PRO A 101 6.84 4.10 10.30
CA PRO A 101 5.38 4.11 10.32
C PRO A 101 4.83 4.94 9.16
N TRP A 102 4.09 4.27 8.29
CA TRP A 102 3.45 4.89 7.14
C TRP A 102 1.96 4.63 7.17
N ALA A 103 1.26 5.21 6.21
CA ALA A 103 -0.15 4.93 5.99
C ALA A 103 -0.44 4.89 4.51
N ALA A 104 -1.56 4.28 4.16
CA ALA A 104 -2.05 4.27 2.78
C ALA A 104 -3.56 4.38 2.80
N VAL A 105 -4.09 5.05 1.78
CA VAL A 105 -5.54 5.11 1.56
C VAL A 105 -5.83 4.25 0.34
N TRP A 106 -6.66 3.24 0.54
CA TRP A 106 -7.04 2.27 -0.49
C TRP A 106 -8.47 2.50 -0.92
N ARG A 107 -8.72 2.41 -2.21
CA ARG A 107 -10.09 2.39 -2.74
C ARG A 107 -10.34 1.04 -3.37
N ILE A 108 -11.44 0.42 -2.96
CA ILE A 108 -11.83 -0.92 -3.41
C ILE A 108 -13.20 -0.81 -4.07
N GLU A 109 -13.36 -1.38 -5.25
CA GLU A 109 -14.64 -1.45 -5.95
C GLU A 109 -14.83 -2.83 -6.54
N GLY A 110 -16.00 -3.41 -6.33
CA GLY A 110 -16.34 -4.74 -6.84
C GLY A 110 -15.40 -5.82 -6.32
N GLY A 111 -14.90 -5.67 -5.09
CA GLY A 111 -13.98 -6.63 -4.50
C GLY A 111 -12.55 -6.55 -5.04
N LYS A 112 -12.23 -5.49 -5.80
CA LYS A 112 -10.91 -5.31 -6.40
C LYS A 112 -10.30 -3.98 -5.94
N LEU A 113 -8.97 -3.98 -5.81
CA LEU A 113 -8.22 -2.78 -5.47
C LEU A 113 -8.14 -1.89 -6.70
N LEU A 114 -8.62 -0.66 -6.60
CA LEU A 114 -8.66 0.29 -7.71
C LEU A 114 -7.64 1.39 -7.56
N HIS A 115 -7.37 1.84 -6.34
CA HIS A 115 -6.45 2.95 -6.12
C HIS A 115 -5.79 2.83 -4.76
N ALA A 116 -4.50 3.19 -4.69
CA ALA A 116 -3.76 3.24 -3.45
C ALA A 116 -2.86 4.46 -3.45
N GLN A 117 -2.93 5.26 -2.38
CA GLN A 117 -2.06 6.41 -2.19
C GLN A 117 -1.31 6.23 -0.87
N GLY A 118 0.03 6.26 -0.94
CA GLY A 118 0.86 6.18 0.24
C GLY A 118 1.07 7.55 0.90
N TYR A 119 1.24 7.53 2.21
CA TYR A 119 1.51 8.73 3.02
C TYR A 119 2.56 8.40 4.06
N THR A 120 3.48 9.32 4.30
CA THR A 120 4.41 9.19 5.41
C THR A 120 3.83 9.75 6.71
N SER A 121 2.68 10.42 6.64
CA SER A 121 1.96 10.95 7.80
C SER A 121 0.60 10.26 7.93
N ARG A 122 0.39 9.61 9.08
CA ARG A 122 -0.90 8.94 9.35
C ARG A 122 -2.05 9.93 9.44
N ARG A 123 -1.78 11.13 9.99
CA ARG A 123 -2.79 12.19 10.07
C ARG A 123 -3.23 12.62 8.67
N LYS A 124 -2.29 12.80 7.75
CA LYS A 124 -2.63 13.20 6.38
C LYS A 124 -3.45 12.14 5.67
N ALA A 125 -3.17 10.87 5.92
CA ALA A 125 -3.96 9.79 5.35
C ALA A 125 -5.41 9.83 5.87
N LEU A 126 -5.59 10.05 7.17
CA LEU A 126 -6.93 10.16 7.74
C LEU A 126 -7.68 11.35 7.14
N GLU A 127 -7.02 12.51 7.02
CA GLU A 127 -7.63 13.69 6.41
C GLU A 127 -8.04 13.43 4.96
N ALA A 128 -7.18 12.76 4.20
CA ALA A 128 -7.48 12.43 2.80
C ALA A 128 -8.70 11.52 2.66
N ALA A 129 -8.95 10.69 3.66
CA ALA A 129 -10.11 9.80 3.69
C ALA A 129 -11.35 10.44 4.32
N GLY A 130 -11.25 11.70 4.73
CA GLY A 130 -12.36 12.40 5.38
C GLY A 130 -12.57 12.01 6.84
N LEU A 131 -11.53 11.47 7.49
CA LEU A 131 -11.61 11.01 8.87
C LEU A 131 -10.82 11.93 9.80
N HIS A 132 -11.14 11.87 11.07
CA HIS A 132 -10.44 12.61 12.11
C HIS A 132 -9.97 11.63 13.19
N GLU A 133 -8.92 12.00 13.88
CA GLU A 133 -8.45 11.21 15.01
C GLU A 133 -9.38 11.32 16.21
#